data_dcd12257f010bdc4f88324bc379ae1d7
#
_entry.id   dcd12257f010bdc4f88324bc379ae1d7
#
_cell.length_a   1.000
_cell.length_b   1.000
_cell.length_c   1.000
_cell.angle_alpha   90.00
_cell.angle_beta   90.00
_cell.angle_gamma   90.00
#
_symmetry.space_group_name_H-M   'P 1'
#
loop_
_entity.id
_entity.type
_entity.pdbx_description
1 polymer ?
#
loop_
_entity_poly.entity_id
_entity_poly.type
_entity_poly.pdbx_seq_one_letter_code
_entity_poly.pdbx_strand_id
1 'polypeptide(L)'
;MTDQLDILCAGGFRAAMEALAPRFEAAHGLRLGLTFATPAATRAHLEAGFSFHAGVVVASVLAKAQADGLATPAHSFKLAVSPLGMGTPEGGPALSVATLADFGATIAALESIALSDPKAGTNVANEVLAAADKLGLGESLRARALFINGPGSVVSGAVAQGHAQAVITLASEIVPIEGIRFLGRLPQEMQTEYAMQALVADRAPPAAQALMDYLRGEEAREIMRGVGLEPCS
;
A
#
# COMPACT_ATOMS: atom_id res chain seq x y z
N MET A 1 -30.21 13.75 3.32
CA MET A 1 -29.26 13.09 2.40
C MET A 1 -27.88 13.35 2.99
N THR A 2 -27.07 12.34 3.16
CA THR A 2 -25.70 12.51 3.69
C THR A 2 -24.85 13.15 2.58
N ASP A 3 -24.41 14.37 2.80
CA ASP A 3 -23.58 15.12 1.83
C ASP A 3 -22.10 14.64 1.86
N GLN A 4 -21.80 13.67 2.73
CA GLN A 4 -20.46 13.11 2.91
C GLN A 4 -20.51 11.60 3.15
N LEU A 5 -19.55 10.87 2.54
CA LEU A 5 -19.22 9.48 2.86
C LEU A 5 -17.90 9.42 3.61
N ASP A 6 -17.89 8.78 4.77
CA ASP A 6 -16.66 8.51 5.52
C ASP A 6 -16.03 7.21 5.03
N ILE A 7 -14.76 7.29 4.62
CA ILE A 7 -14.02 6.20 3.98
C ILE A 7 -12.79 5.85 4.79
N LEU A 8 -12.67 4.59 5.20
CA LEU A 8 -11.46 4.06 5.81
C LEU A 8 -10.55 3.45 4.73
N CYS A 9 -9.35 3.99 4.57
CA CYS A 9 -8.47 3.64 3.46
C CYS A 9 -7.08 3.22 3.94
N ALA A 10 -6.58 2.10 3.42
CA ALA A 10 -5.20 1.66 3.65
C ALA A 10 -4.19 2.64 3.04
N GLY A 11 -3.06 2.85 3.72
CA GLY A 11 -1.97 3.72 3.24
C GLY A 11 -1.46 3.34 1.85
N GLY A 12 -1.36 2.05 1.54
CA GLY A 12 -0.96 1.56 0.22
C GLY A 12 -1.97 1.82 -0.91
N PHE A 13 -3.20 2.28 -0.59
CA PHE A 13 -4.19 2.71 -1.58
C PHE A 13 -4.37 4.24 -1.62
N ARG A 14 -3.61 4.99 -0.82
CA ARG A 14 -3.73 6.44 -0.66
C ARG A 14 -3.68 7.17 -2.00
N ALA A 15 -2.61 6.99 -2.77
CA ALA A 15 -2.40 7.74 -4.02
C ALA A 15 -3.53 7.49 -5.04
N ALA A 16 -4.01 6.25 -5.15
CA ALA A 16 -5.17 5.94 -5.98
C ALA A 16 -6.43 6.65 -5.48
N MET A 17 -6.71 6.58 -4.17
CA MET A 17 -7.91 7.20 -3.59
C MET A 17 -7.88 8.73 -3.72
N GLU A 18 -6.75 9.38 -3.46
CA GLU A 18 -6.58 10.83 -3.62
C GLU A 18 -6.79 11.30 -5.07
N ALA A 19 -6.42 10.47 -6.07
CA ALA A 19 -6.66 10.77 -7.48
C ALA A 19 -8.11 10.49 -7.91
N LEU A 20 -8.78 9.50 -7.32
CA LEU A 20 -10.13 9.08 -7.67
C LEU A 20 -11.21 9.91 -6.96
N ALA A 21 -10.97 10.31 -5.70
CA ALA A 21 -11.95 10.98 -4.87
C ALA A 21 -12.55 12.25 -5.53
N PRO A 22 -11.75 13.20 -6.05
CA PRO A 22 -12.29 14.41 -6.65
C PRO A 22 -13.21 14.14 -7.85
N ARG A 23 -12.92 13.09 -8.63
CA ARG A 23 -13.69 12.69 -9.81
C ARG A 23 -15.03 12.09 -9.39
N PHE A 24 -15.01 11.20 -8.40
CA PHE A 24 -16.23 10.63 -7.84
C PHE A 24 -17.10 11.69 -7.19
N GLU A 25 -16.51 12.59 -6.39
CA GLU A 25 -17.24 13.71 -5.74
C GLU A 25 -17.95 14.60 -6.77
N ALA A 26 -17.23 14.96 -7.85
CA ALA A 26 -17.80 15.79 -8.91
C ALA A 26 -18.95 15.10 -9.65
N ALA A 27 -18.84 13.79 -9.89
CA ALA A 27 -19.86 13.01 -10.60
C ALA A 27 -21.12 12.76 -9.75
N HIS A 28 -20.99 12.70 -8.43
CA HIS A 28 -22.10 12.31 -7.53
C HIS A 28 -22.60 13.44 -6.62
N GLY A 29 -21.98 14.62 -6.66
CA GLY A 29 -22.41 15.79 -5.86
C GLY A 29 -22.30 15.57 -4.35
N LEU A 30 -21.30 14.81 -3.88
CA LEU A 30 -21.05 14.53 -2.46
C LEU A 30 -19.56 14.64 -2.14
N ARG A 31 -19.19 14.57 -0.86
CA ARG A 31 -17.81 14.63 -0.38
C ARG A 31 -17.38 13.28 0.18
N LEU A 32 -16.08 12.98 0.07
CA LEU A 32 -15.46 11.83 0.72
C LEU A 32 -14.61 12.30 1.91
N GLY A 33 -14.98 11.86 3.11
CA GLY A 33 -14.18 12.02 4.33
C GLY A 33 -13.14 10.90 4.44
N LEU A 34 -11.91 11.13 3.95
CA LEU A 34 -10.88 10.11 3.85
C LEU A 34 -10.11 9.96 5.16
N THR A 35 -10.10 8.78 5.75
CA THR A 35 -9.24 8.39 6.88
C THR A 35 -8.24 7.35 6.39
N PHE A 36 -6.95 7.71 6.35
CA PHE A 36 -5.90 6.78 5.97
C PHE A 36 -5.26 6.14 7.20
N ALA A 37 -5.10 4.82 7.15
CA ALA A 37 -4.62 4.04 8.29
C ALA A 37 -3.60 2.96 7.88
N THR A 38 -2.62 2.70 8.75
CA THR A 38 -1.79 1.49 8.68
C THR A 38 -2.60 0.26 9.05
N PRO A 39 -2.15 -0.97 8.76
CA PRO A 39 -2.81 -2.20 9.21
C PRO A 39 -3.14 -2.21 10.70
N ALA A 40 -2.19 -1.80 11.55
CA ALA A 40 -2.40 -1.73 13.00
C ALA A 40 -3.42 -0.66 13.39
N ALA A 41 -3.37 0.53 12.78
CA ALA A 41 -4.34 1.59 13.03
C ALA A 41 -5.74 1.22 12.51
N THR A 42 -5.85 0.55 11.36
CA THR A 42 -7.13 0.02 10.86
C THR A 42 -7.76 -0.91 11.90
N ARG A 43 -6.98 -1.84 12.44
CA ARG A 43 -7.46 -2.73 13.48
C ARG A 43 -7.90 -1.97 14.73
N ALA A 44 -7.10 -1.02 15.23
CA ALA A 44 -7.45 -0.21 16.38
C ALA A 44 -8.73 0.61 16.17
N HIS A 45 -8.95 1.14 14.97
CA HIS A 45 -10.20 1.82 14.60
C HIS A 45 -11.40 0.87 14.70
N LEU A 46 -11.28 -0.35 14.18
CA LEU A 46 -12.37 -1.34 14.24
C LEU A 46 -12.64 -1.77 15.69
N GLU A 47 -11.62 -1.98 16.49
CA GLU A 47 -11.75 -2.31 17.94
C GLU A 47 -12.41 -1.18 18.74
N ALA A 48 -12.13 0.08 18.37
CA ALA A 48 -12.76 1.25 18.99
C ALA A 48 -14.19 1.55 18.49
N GLY A 49 -14.72 0.75 17.54
CA GLY A 49 -16.04 0.96 16.96
C GLY A 49 -16.08 2.18 16.02
N PHE A 50 -14.97 2.51 15.35
CA PHE A 50 -14.90 3.60 14.38
C PHE A 50 -15.93 3.40 13.26
N SER A 51 -16.78 4.42 13.06
CA SER A 51 -17.82 4.38 12.05
C SER A 51 -17.29 4.87 10.70
N PHE A 52 -17.56 4.11 9.64
CA PHE A 52 -17.30 4.47 8.25
C PHE A 52 -18.39 3.87 7.35
N HIS A 53 -18.56 4.41 6.14
CA HIS A 53 -19.58 3.95 5.21
C HIS A 53 -19.01 2.92 4.21
N ALA A 54 -17.77 3.12 3.77
CA ALA A 54 -17.06 2.21 2.88
C ALA A 54 -15.56 2.25 3.18
N GLY A 55 -14.81 1.29 2.63
CA GLY A 55 -13.37 1.26 2.84
C GLY A 55 -12.61 0.49 1.78
N VAL A 56 -11.31 0.76 1.71
CA VAL A 56 -10.33 -0.08 1.02
C VAL A 56 -9.24 -0.39 2.03
N VAL A 57 -9.21 -1.61 2.52
CA VAL A 57 -8.29 -2.04 3.59
C VAL A 57 -7.45 -3.24 3.16
N VAL A 58 -6.38 -3.53 3.89
CA VAL A 58 -5.56 -4.72 3.62
C VAL A 58 -6.40 -5.98 3.90
N ALA A 59 -6.46 -6.92 2.96
CA ALA A 59 -7.32 -8.09 3.01
C ALA A 59 -7.11 -8.96 4.26
N SER A 60 -5.86 -9.14 4.69
CA SER A 60 -5.54 -9.91 5.90
C SER A 60 -6.05 -9.24 7.19
N VAL A 61 -6.08 -7.89 7.22
CA VAL A 61 -6.64 -7.12 8.35
C VAL A 61 -8.14 -7.30 8.42
N LEU A 62 -8.83 -7.21 7.27
CA LEU A 62 -10.27 -7.43 7.20
C LEU A 62 -10.64 -8.85 7.61
N ALA A 63 -9.96 -9.86 7.05
CA ALA A 63 -10.22 -11.27 7.38
C ALA A 63 -10.08 -11.55 8.87
N LYS A 64 -9.02 -11.01 9.50
CA LYS A 64 -8.84 -11.14 10.95
C LYS A 64 -9.92 -10.38 11.73
N ALA A 65 -10.27 -9.18 11.32
CA ALA A 65 -11.34 -8.40 11.97
C ALA A 65 -12.70 -9.11 11.87
N GLN A 66 -12.99 -9.77 10.76
CA GLN A 66 -14.20 -10.58 10.59
C GLN A 66 -14.19 -11.80 11.54
N ALA A 67 -13.06 -12.52 11.62
CA ALA A 67 -12.91 -13.66 12.50
C ALA A 67 -13.07 -13.29 13.99
N ASP A 68 -12.64 -12.08 14.35
CA ASP A 68 -12.75 -11.55 15.72
C ASP A 68 -14.12 -10.85 15.98
N GLY A 69 -15.05 -10.82 14.99
CA GLY A 69 -16.37 -10.20 15.12
C GLY A 69 -16.34 -8.66 15.11
N LEU A 70 -15.22 -8.05 14.71
CA LEU A 70 -15.03 -6.59 14.71
C LEU A 70 -15.52 -5.92 13.40
N ALA A 71 -15.77 -6.68 12.35
CA ALA A 71 -16.24 -6.18 11.07
C ALA A 71 -17.23 -7.16 10.44
N THR A 72 -18.38 -6.63 10.01
CA THR A 72 -19.42 -7.37 9.29
C THR A 72 -19.81 -6.58 8.03
N PRO A 73 -18.94 -6.55 6.98
CA PRO A 73 -19.28 -5.79 5.78
C PRO A 73 -20.48 -6.40 5.06
N ALA A 74 -21.39 -5.54 4.57
CA ALA A 74 -22.51 -5.99 3.73
C ALA A 74 -22.02 -6.58 2.41
N HIS A 75 -20.98 -5.98 1.84
CA HIS A 75 -20.30 -6.44 0.63
C HIS A 75 -18.80 -6.22 0.75
N SER A 76 -18.01 -7.15 0.22
CA SER A 76 -16.56 -6.96 0.07
C SER A 76 -16.03 -7.75 -1.13
N PHE A 77 -14.96 -7.23 -1.74
CA PHE A 77 -14.29 -7.89 -2.87
C PHE A 77 -12.82 -7.46 -2.94
N LYS A 78 -11.99 -8.32 -3.51
CA LYS A 78 -10.58 -8.01 -3.79
C LYS A 78 -10.51 -6.97 -4.92
N LEU A 79 -9.98 -5.79 -4.62
CA LEU A 79 -9.96 -4.65 -5.55
C LEU A 79 -8.66 -4.59 -6.34
N ALA A 80 -7.54 -4.69 -5.66
CA ALA A 80 -6.21 -4.60 -6.26
C ALA A 80 -5.16 -5.32 -5.41
N VAL A 81 -3.98 -5.51 -5.98
CA VAL A 81 -2.77 -5.96 -5.27
C VAL A 81 -1.70 -4.90 -5.42
N SER A 82 -0.92 -4.65 -4.37
CA SER A 82 0.32 -3.89 -4.49
C SER A 82 1.49 -4.84 -4.36
N PRO A 83 2.30 -5.06 -5.42
CA PRO A 83 3.50 -5.87 -5.31
C PRO A 83 4.57 -5.17 -4.46
N LEU A 84 5.46 -5.94 -3.85
CA LEU A 84 6.69 -5.42 -3.28
C LEU A 84 7.62 -4.95 -4.41
N GLY A 85 8.28 -3.82 -4.21
CA GLY A 85 9.19 -3.25 -5.19
C GLY A 85 10.37 -2.53 -4.55
N MET A 86 11.27 -2.08 -5.39
CA MET A 86 12.42 -1.28 -5.02
C MET A 86 12.47 0.02 -5.82
N GLY A 87 12.84 1.10 -5.18
CA GLY A 87 13.06 2.41 -5.79
C GLY A 87 14.40 3.01 -5.37
N THR A 88 14.94 3.88 -6.21
CA THR A 88 16.15 4.68 -5.94
C THR A 88 15.87 6.13 -6.28
N PRO A 89 16.64 7.10 -5.76
CA PRO A 89 16.55 8.48 -6.24
C PRO A 89 16.70 8.55 -7.76
N GLU A 90 15.98 9.48 -8.39
CA GLU A 90 16.18 9.78 -9.82
C GLU A 90 17.64 10.15 -10.10
N GLY A 91 18.17 9.71 -11.24
CA GLY A 91 19.58 9.93 -11.58
C GLY A 91 20.58 9.04 -10.85
N GLY A 92 20.12 8.18 -9.94
CA GLY A 92 20.94 7.15 -9.30
C GLY A 92 21.43 6.07 -10.26
N PRO A 93 22.31 5.14 -9.79
CA PRO A 93 22.92 4.11 -10.64
C PRO A 93 21.87 3.23 -11.33
N ALA A 94 22.24 2.67 -12.48
CA ALA A 94 21.43 1.70 -13.19
C ALA A 94 21.52 0.34 -12.48
N LEU A 95 20.50 0.04 -11.65
CA LEU A 95 20.39 -1.20 -10.88
C LEU A 95 19.19 -2.02 -11.40
N SER A 96 19.23 -3.32 -11.17
CA SER A 96 18.15 -4.26 -11.52
C SER A 96 17.73 -5.08 -10.30
N VAL A 97 16.45 -5.38 -10.24
CA VAL A 97 15.86 -6.29 -9.23
C VAL A 97 14.99 -7.36 -9.90
N ALA A 98 15.17 -7.58 -11.20
CA ALA A 98 14.32 -8.45 -12.00
C ALA A 98 14.42 -9.92 -11.62
N THR A 99 15.60 -10.36 -11.20
CA THR A 99 15.88 -11.72 -10.74
C THR A 99 16.44 -11.72 -9.32
N LEU A 100 16.44 -12.87 -8.66
CA LEU A 100 17.05 -13.02 -7.33
C LEU A 100 18.57 -12.70 -7.35
N ALA A 101 19.26 -13.06 -8.43
CA ALA A 101 20.67 -12.72 -8.61
C ALA A 101 20.87 -11.20 -8.76
N ASP A 102 20.06 -10.54 -9.57
CA ASP A 102 20.09 -9.07 -9.72
C ASP A 102 19.79 -8.36 -8.39
N PHE A 103 18.79 -8.84 -7.66
CA PHE A 103 18.43 -8.29 -6.35
C PHE A 103 19.58 -8.42 -5.36
N GLY A 104 20.23 -9.60 -5.30
CA GLY A 104 21.40 -9.80 -4.45
C GLY A 104 22.58 -8.89 -4.83
N ALA A 105 22.87 -8.76 -6.14
CA ALA A 105 23.90 -7.85 -6.63
C ALA A 105 23.57 -6.37 -6.32
N THR A 106 22.31 -5.98 -6.47
CA THR A 106 21.82 -4.62 -6.14
C THR A 106 21.96 -4.32 -4.65
N ILE A 107 21.55 -5.25 -3.76
CA ILE A 107 21.76 -5.07 -2.31
C ILE A 107 23.27 -4.89 -2.02
N ALA A 108 24.12 -5.72 -2.60
CA ALA A 108 25.55 -5.67 -2.35
C ALA A 108 26.21 -4.36 -2.82
N ALA A 109 25.67 -3.73 -3.86
CA ALA A 109 26.17 -2.47 -4.43
C ALA A 109 25.74 -1.22 -3.65
N LEU A 110 24.75 -1.33 -2.76
CA LEU A 110 24.20 -0.21 -1.99
C LEU A 110 24.77 -0.20 -0.56
N GLU A 111 24.93 1.00 -0.01
CA GLU A 111 25.36 1.20 1.38
C GLU A 111 24.17 1.34 2.34
N SER A 112 23.03 1.83 1.84
CA SER A 112 21.84 2.05 2.65
C SER A 112 20.55 1.78 1.88
N ILE A 113 19.63 1.02 2.50
CA ILE A 113 18.32 0.65 1.98
C ILE A 113 17.27 0.98 3.03
N ALA A 114 16.39 1.91 2.72
CA ALA A 114 15.32 2.31 3.63
C ALA A 114 14.19 1.28 3.66
N LEU A 115 13.74 0.95 4.86
CA LEU A 115 12.59 0.11 5.17
C LEU A 115 11.73 0.82 6.21
N SER A 116 10.42 0.57 6.22
CA SER A 116 9.58 1.01 7.35
C SER A 116 10.04 0.36 8.64
N ASP A 117 10.11 1.14 9.73
CA ASP A 117 10.35 0.56 11.05
C ASP A 117 9.24 -0.47 11.36
N PRO A 118 9.57 -1.70 11.75
CA PRO A 118 8.58 -2.69 12.17
C PRO A 118 7.61 -2.20 13.25
N LYS A 119 8.02 -1.20 14.04
CA LYS A 119 7.19 -0.55 15.08
C LYS A 119 6.20 0.47 14.52
N ALA A 120 6.30 0.84 13.24
CA ALA A 120 5.40 1.81 12.59
C ALA A 120 3.98 1.27 12.31
N GLY A 121 3.69 0.03 12.72
CA GLY A 121 2.38 -0.60 12.52
C GLY A 121 2.16 -1.15 11.10
N THR A 122 3.23 -1.38 10.35
CA THR A 122 3.24 -2.08 9.06
C THR A 122 4.00 -3.40 9.18
N ASN A 123 3.68 -4.39 8.34
CA ASN A 123 4.37 -5.69 8.30
C ASN A 123 5.37 -5.81 7.15
N VAL A 124 5.42 -4.83 6.24
CA VAL A 124 6.21 -4.91 5.00
C VAL A 124 7.68 -5.24 5.26
N ALA A 125 8.32 -4.49 6.17
CA ALA A 125 9.74 -4.71 6.48
C ALA A 125 10.00 -6.11 7.05
N ASN A 126 9.16 -6.59 7.97
CA ASN A 126 9.30 -7.94 8.55
C ASN A 126 9.16 -9.02 7.48
N GLU A 127 8.22 -8.88 6.55
CA GLU A 127 7.99 -9.84 5.48
C GLU A 127 9.14 -9.84 4.45
N VAL A 128 9.63 -8.66 4.07
CA VAL A 128 10.81 -8.51 3.21
C VAL A 128 12.04 -9.17 3.84
N LEU A 129 12.30 -8.90 5.12
CA LEU A 129 13.43 -9.49 5.85
C LEU A 129 13.29 -11.00 6.00
N ALA A 130 12.09 -11.49 6.32
CA ALA A 130 11.83 -12.93 6.44
C ALA A 130 11.98 -13.67 5.10
N ALA A 131 11.56 -13.05 3.98
CA ALA A 131 11.78 -13.59 2.65
C ALA A 131 13.27 -13.60 2.29
N ALA A 132 13.99 -12.50 2.57
CA ALA A 132 15.45 -12.42 2.36
C ALA A 132 16.20 -13.47 3.17
N ASP A 133 15.80 -13.75 4.42
CA ASP A 133 16.41 -14.80 5.25
C ASP A 133 16.31 -16.18 4.60
N LYS A 134 15.13 -16.55 4.12
CA LYS A 134 14.89 -17.84 3.45
C LYS A 134 15.74 -18.01 2.19
N LEU A 135 16.16 -16.91 1.58
CA LEU A 135 16.93 -16.88 0.34
C LEU A 135 18.43 -16.62 0.56
N GLY A 136 18.89 -16.58 1.83
CA GLY A 136 20.29 -16.34 2.19
C GLY A 136 20.76 -14.90 2.01
N LEU A 137 19.85 -13.94 1.80
CA LEU A 137 20.15 -12.52 1.59
C LEU A 137 19.88 -11.65 2.84
N GLY A 138 19.34 -12.24 3.91
CA GLY A 138 18.87 -11.50 5.08
C GLY A 138 19.96 -10.75 5.83
N GLU A 139 21.14 -11.34 6.01
CA GLU A 139 22.28 -10.69 6.66
C GLU A 139 22.74 -9.47 5.83
N SER A 140 22.91 -9.66 4.51
CA SER A 140 23.33 -8.60 3.59
C SER A 140 22.34 -7.44 3.57
N LEU A 141 21.04 -7.72 3.58
CA LEU A 141 19.99 -6.70 3.63
C LEU A 141 19.98 -5.96 4.97
N ARG A 142 20.04 -6.68 6.10
CA ARG A 142 20.06 -6.05 7.44
C ARG A 142 21.27 -5.16 7.68
N ALA A 143 22.44 -5.55 7.18
CA ALA A 143 23.65 -4.75 7.31
C ALA A 143 23.52 -3.36 6.64
N ARG A 144 22.57 -3.20 5.70
CA ARG A 144 22.30 -1.98 4.95
C ARG A 144 20.95 -1.33 5.27
N ALA A 145 20.14 -1.97 6.11
CA ALA A 145 18.80 -1.51 6.42
C ALA A 145 18.84 -0.24 7.27
N LEU A 146 18.15 0.80 6.78
CA LEU A 146 17.83 2.00 7.52
C LEU A 146 16.33 1.99 7.82
N PHE A 147 15.98 1.81 9.10
CA PHE A 147 14.58 1.79 9.52
C PHE A 147 14.06 3.21 9.73
N ILE A 148 13.03 3.59 8.98
CA ILE A 148 12.39 4.90 9.03
C ILE A 148 10.97 4.72 9.59
N ASN A 149 10.62 5.50 10.60
CA ASN A 149 9.29 5.44 11.20
C ASN A 149 8.25 6.06 10.25
N GLY A 150 7.27 5.27 9.86
CA GLY A 150 6.16 5.70 9.00
C GLY A 150 5.74 4.64 7.97
N PRO A 151 4.67 4.92 7.21
CA PRO A 151 4.27 4.11 6.07
C PRO A 151 5.30 4.20 4.94
N GLY A 152 5.24 3.27 3.99
CA GLY A 152 6.20 3.19 2.87
C GLY A 152 6.30 4.47 2.05
N SER A 153 5.22 5.23 1.90
CA SER A 153 5.25 6.54 1.23
C SER A 153 6.14 7.57 1.94
N VAL A 154 6.16 7.58 3.28
CA VAL A 154 7.08 8.42 4.07
C VAL A 154 8.51 7.94 3.90
N VAL A 155 8.74 6.62 3.90
CA VAL A 155 10.06 6.02 3.68
C VAL A 155 10.58 6.35 2.29
N SER A 156 9.74 6.23 1.26
CA SER A 156 10.08 6.62 -0.11
C SER A 156 10.40 8.11 -0.23
N GLY A 157 9.61 8.98 0.41
CA GLY A 157 9.88 10.42 0.46
C GLY A 157 11.23 10.75 1.10
N ALA A 158 11.63 10.05 2.16
CA ALA A 158 12.93 10.21 2.78
C ALA A 158 14.09 9.81 1.83
N VAL A 159 13.90 8.78 1.02
CA VAL A 159 14.86 8.38 -0.01
C VAL A 159 14.94 9.42 -1.13
N ALA A 160 13.82 10.01 -1.55
CA ALA A 160 13.81 11.13 -2.51
C ALA A 160 14.62 12.33 -1.98
N GLN A 161 14.67 12.54 -0.66
CA GLN A 161 15.45 13.57 0.02
C GLN A 161 16.92 13.18 0.29
N GLY A 162 17.35 12.00 -0.16
CA GLY A 162 18.74 11.54 -0.03
C GLY A 162 19.10 10.89 1.32
N HIS A 163 18.12 10.53 2.15
CA HIS A 163 18.39 9.89 3.44
C HIS A 163 18.86 8.43 3.31
N ALA A 164 18.60 7.78 2.19
CA ALA A 164 19.13 6.46 1.84
C ALA A 164 19.24 6.33 0.31
N GLN A 165 20.00 5.33 -0.14
CA GLN A 165 20.25 5.09 -1.56
C GLN A 165 19.13 4.33 -2.27
N ALA A 166 18.30 3.62 -1.51
CA ALA A 166 17.15 2.91 -2.06
C ALA A 166 16.04 2.74 -1.01
N VAL A 167 14.84 2.42 -1.48
CA VAL A 167 13.70 2.00 -0.64
C VAL A 167 13.20 0.64 -1.10
N ILE A 168 12.79 -0.20 -0.17
CA ILE A 168 11.98 -1.40 -0.43
C ILE A 168 10.65 -1.26 0.32
N THR A 169 9.56 -1.20 -0.43
CA THR A 169 8.19 -1.18 0.09
C THR A 169 7.20 -1.59 -1.00
N LEU A 170 5.91 -1.32 -0.82
CA LEU A 170 4.87 -1.55 -1.83
C LEU A 170 5.09 -0.64 -3.05
N ALA A 171 4.90 -1.17 -4.25
CA ALA A 171 5.01 -0.37 -5.48
C ALA A 171 4.11 0.87 -5.46
N SER A 172 2.90 0.75 -4.88
CA SER A 172 1.95 1.87 -4.70
C SER A 172 2.42 2.95 -3.71
N GLU A 173 3.47 2.70 -2.95
CA GLU A 173 4.10 3.65 -2.04
C GLU A 173 5.46 4.16 -2.58
N ILE A 174 5.89 3.68 -3.76
CA ILE A 174 7.11 4.12 -4.46
C ILE A 174 6.74 4.95 -5.71
N VAL A 175 5.92 4.36 -6.60
CA VAL A 175 5.61 4.92 -7.93
C VAL A 175 5.06 6.35 -7.87
N PRO A 176 4.19 6.73 -6.91
CA PRO A 176 3.65 8.09 -6.86
C PRO A 176 4.63 9.12 -6.28
N ILE A 177 5.79 8.72 -5.78
CA ILE A 177 6.70 9.62 -5.09
C ILE A 177 7.63 10.30 -6.08
N GLU A 178 7.51 11.62 -6.18
CA GLU A 178 8.37 12.46 -7.01
C GLU A 178 9.84 12.36 -6.55
N GLY A 179 10.76 12.32 -7.50
CA GLY A 179 12.19 12.17 -7.23
C GLY A 179 12.66 10.72 -7.00
N ILE A 180 11.74 9.73 -7.12
CA ILE A 180 12.07 8.31 -7.04
C ILE A 180 11.87 7.63 -8.39
N ARG A 181 12.89 6.93 -8.85
CA ARG A 181 12.80 5.98 -9.95
C ARG A 181 12.43 4.61 -9.41
N PHE A 182 11.31 4.08 -9.82
CA PHE A 182 10.92 2.70 -9.55
C PHE A 182 11.78 1.75 -10.38
N LEU A 183 12.58 0.90 -9.74
CA LEU A 183 13.45 -0.09 -10.42
C LEU A 183 12.65 -1.28 -10.93
N GLY A 184 11.54 -1.60 -10.28
CA GLY A 184 10.71 -2.73 -10.60
C GLY A 184 10.21 -3.47 -9.36
N ARG A 185 9.41 -4.50 -9.63
CA ARG A 185 8.95 -5.45 -8.61
C ARG A 185 10.13 -6.29 -8.12
N LEU A 186 10.14 -6.62 -6.84
CA LEU A 186 11.08 -7.61 -6.32
C LEU A 186 10.89 -8.97 -7.01
N PRO A 187 11.90 -9.84 -7.01
CA PRO A 187 11.78 -11.19 -7.55
C PRO A 187 10.58 -11.94 -6.97
N GLN A 188 10.00 -12.86 -7.74
CA GLN A 188 8.79 -13.60 -7.35
C GLN A 188 8.95 -14.30 -6.00
N GLU A 189 10.13 -14.79 -5.70
CA GLU A 189 10.47 -15.48 -4.44
C GLU A 189 10.42 -14.54 -3.22
N MET A 190 10.52 -13.23 -3.46
CA MET A 190 10.45 -12.17 -2.45
C MET A 190 9.03 -11.61 -2.29
N GLN A 191 8.10 -11.94 -3.21
CA GLN A 191 6.76 -11.38 -3.17
C GLN A 191 5.92 -11.96 -2.05
N THR A 192 5.16 -11.07 -1.41
CA THR A 192 4.04 -11.38 -0.54
C THR A 192 2.82 -10.68 -1.09
N GLU A 193 1.66 -11.32 -1.06
CA GLU A 193 0.45 -10.72 -1.59
C GLU A 193 -0.11 -9.65 -0.65
N TYR A 194 0.02 -8.39 -1.04
CA TYR A 194 -0.64 -7.25 -0.40
C TYR A 194 -1.93 -6.91 -1.15
N ALA A 195 -2.97 -7.70 -0.90
CA ALA A 195 -4.28 -7.48 -1.48
C ALA A 195 -5.03 -6.36 -0.75
N MET A 196 -5.61 -5.46 -1.53
CA MET A 196 -6.53 -4.42 -1.09
C MET A 196 -7.96 -4.92 -1.27
N GLN A 197 -8.71 -4.96 -0.16
CA GLN A 197 -10.11 -5.38 -0.11
C GLN A 197 -10.99 -4.15 0.00
N ALA A 198 -11.84 -3.95 -0.99
CA ALA A 198 -12.91 -2.96 -0.91
C ALA A 198 -14.09 -3.53 -0.13
N LEU A 199 -14.75 -2.69 0.67
CA LEU A 199 -15.90 -3.09 1.47
C LEU A 199 -16.90 -1.96 1.65
N VAL A 200 -18.16 -2.34 1.83
CA VAL A 200 -19.26 -1.47 2.26
C VAL A 200 -19.68 -1.90 3.66
N ALA A 201 -19.79 -0.95 4.58
CA ALA A 201 -20.24 -1.22 5.94
C ALA A 201 -21.74 -1.58 5.97
N ASP A 202 -22.17 -2.30 7.01
CA ASP A 202 -23.58 -2.54 7.23
C ASP A 202 -24.33 -1.22 7.40
N ARG A 203 -25.53 -1.11 6.76
CA ARG A 203 -26.38 0.10 6.77
C ARG A 203 -25.76 1.36 6.17
N ALA A 204 -24.70 1.23 5.34
CA ALA A 204 -24.16 2.36 4.58
C ALA A 204 -25.20 2.90 3.57
N PRO A 205 -25.16 4.21 3.25
CA PRO A 205 -26.05 4.77 2.25
C PRO A 205 -25.76 4.22 0.84
N PRO A 206 -26.73 4.26 -0.10
CA PRO A 206 -26.52 3.73 -1.47
C PRO A 206 -25.31 4.32 -2.21
N ALA A 207 -24.93 5.55 -1.89
CA ALA A 207 -23.73 6.18 -2.46
C ALA A 207 -22.43 5.43 -2.11
N ALA A 208 -22.37 4.67 -1.01
CA ALA A 208 -21.24 3.82 -0.68
C ALA A 208 -21.09 2.66 -1.70
N GLN A 209 -22.20 2.08 -2.15
CA GLN A 209 -22.18 1.07 -3.21
C GLN A 209 -21.77 1.69 -4.55
N ALA A 210 -22.26 2.90 -4.87
CA ALA A 210 -21.87 3.61 -6.09
C ALA A 210 -20.33 3.87 -6.13
N LEU A 211 -19.72 4.17 -4.98
CA LEU A 211 -18.25 4.28 -4.90
C LEU A 211 -17.58 2.94 -5.22
N MET A 212 -18.08 1.82 -4.69
CA MET A 212 -17.51 0.49 -4.98
C MET A 212 -17.61 0.14 -6.47
N ASP A 213 -18.73 0.47 -7.11
CA ASP A 213 -18.94 0.24 -8.54
C ASP A 213 -18.00 1.14 -9.38
N TYR A 214 -17.82 2.40 -8.97
CA TYR A 214 -16.85 3.31 -9.60
C TYR A 214 -15.42 2.78 -9.50
N LEU A 215 -15.00 2.27 -8.34
CA LEU A 215 -13.66 1.70 -8.14
C LEU A 215 -13.40 0.46 -9.02
N ARG A 216 -14.42 -0.24 -9.51
CA ARG A 216 -14.32 -1.34 -10.47
C ARG A 216 -14.25 -0.87 -11.93
N GLY A 217 -14.56 0.39 -12.21
CA GLY A 217 -14.57 0.95 -13.56
C GLY A 217 -13.18 1.03 -14.18
N GLU A 218 -13.11 1.10 -15.52
CA GLU A 218 -11.82 1.12 -16.23
C GLU A 218 -11.00 2.38 -15.91
N GLU A 219 -11.62 3.53 -15.75
CA GLU A 219 -10.93 4.76 -15.32
C GLU A 219 -10.19 4.55 -13.99
N ALA A 220 -10.85 3.94 -13.00
CA ALA A 220 -10.24 3.65 -11.71
C ALA A 220 -9.10 2.65 -11.84
N ARG A 221 -9.25 1.63 -12.69
CA ARG A 221 -8.20 0.64 -12.98
C ARG A 221 -6.97 1.27 -13.62
N GLU A 222 -7.15 2.20 -14.56
CA GLU A 222 -6.03 2.94 -15.18
C GLU A 222 -5.27 3.77 -14.15
N ILE A 223 -5.98 4.49 -13.28
CA ILE A 223 -5.39 5.27 -12.19
C ILE A 223 -4.63 4.36 -11.22
N MET A 224 -5.21 3.22 -10.84
CA MET A 224 -4.54 2.23 -9.98
C MET A 224 -3.23 1.74 -10.59
N ARG A 225 -3.23 1.37 -11.89
CA ARG A 225 -2.01 0.95 -12.60
C ARG A 225 -0.96 2.07 -12.60
N GLY A 226 -1.39 3.31 -12.84
CA GLY A 226 -0.53 4.50 -12.86
C GLY A 226 0.17 4.78 -11.54
N VAL A 227 -0.37 4.31 -10.43
CA VAL A 227 0.22 4.46 -9.08
C VAL A 227 0.83 3.16 -8.53
N GLY A 228 1.09 2.17 -9.38
CA GLY A 228 1.79 0.94 -8.99
C GLY A 228 0.91 -0.14 -8.33
N LEU A 229 -0.41 -0.04 -8.47
CA LEU A 229 -1.36 -1.09 -8.08
C LEU A 229 -1.71 -1.98 -9.28
N GLU A 230 -2.03 -3.24 -9.02
CA GLU A 230 -2.53 -4.21 -9.99
C GLU A 230 -4.03 -4.46 -9.72
N PRO A 231 -4.95 -3.84 -10.49
CA PRO A 231 -6.38 -4.05 -10.31
C PRO A 231 -6.78 -5.50 -10.54
N CYS A 232 -7.66 -6.02 -9.69
CA CYS A 232 -8.28 -7.33 -9.87
C CYS A 232 -9.45 -7.24 -10.86
N SER A 233 -9.75 -8.35 -11.55
CA SER A 233 -10.86 -8.49 -12.50
C SER A 233 -12.22 -8.57 -11.78
#